data_b0afe08103741f286c7334775d4dfb96
#
_entry.id   b0afe08103741f286c7334775d4dfb96
#
_cell.length_a   1.000
_cell.length_b   1.000
_cell.length_c   1.000
_cell.angle_alpha   90.00
_cell.angle_beta   90.00
_cell.angle_gamma   90.00
#
_symmetry.space_group_name_H-M   'P 1'
#
loop_
_entity.id
_entity.type
_entity.pdbx_description
1 polymer ?
#
loop_
_entity_poly.entity_id
_entity_poly.type
_entity_poly.pdbx_seq_one_letter_code
_entity_poly.pdbx_strand_id
1 'polypeptide(L)'
;MNTKTTVIDPAQLQQQFAFCDKIASYWHEKNIAPKAYVETYGCQQNEADSEKLRGYLVQSGYAITHEAEGADVVIMNTCAIREHAEQRVFGNLGALTHTKRRHEGQKIFLCGCMAGETKVSERVKKSYPYVDGVFSTHHLWQFPEILWNVLNRKKRQFYVEDEAGSIAEGIPQVRDSKLKSWVSIMYGCNNFCTYCIVPYVRGRERSRKKEDILAECRALIENGTKEITLLGQNVNSYGKDLAENCDFADLLKEIAEIPGEFLIRFMTSHPRDAGKKLFDTMASSPKIAKQLHLPFQSGSSRVLKAMNRHYDRETYLEKVNYAKSVMPELVLTSDVIVGFPGETEEEFEQTISLIEQVHYDSLFTFIFSPRTGTPAASMEDPTPKEEKNRRFDKLCTVQNRISEKIHEAYVGKTLRCLVDGTDGDLLTARTEGGRLVRFSGDASLIGTFQPITITGSTTWSLTGELQ
;
A
#
# COMPACT_ATOMS: atom_id res chain seq x y z
N MET A 1 10.09 13.60 -22.61
CA MET A 1 11.42 13.63 -21.98
C MET A 1 11.64 12.26 -21.35
N ASN A 2 12.63 11.50 -21.85
CA ASN A 2 13.04 10.25 -21.23
C ASN A 2 13.84 10.58 -19.97
N THR A 3 13.18 10.71 -18.84
CA THR A 3 13.87 10.76 -17.55
C THR A 3 14.32 9.34 -17.23
N LYS A 4 15.62 9.06 -17.45
CA LYS A 4 16.21 7.80 -16.99
C LYS A 4 15.96 7.66 -15.49
N THR A 5 15.50 6.50 -15.07
CA THR A 5 15.40 6.14 -13.66
C THR A 5 16.76 6.36 -12.99
N THR A 6 16.79 7.21 -11.97
CA THR A 6 18.02 7.45 -11.22
C THR A 6 18.09 6.41 -10.10
N VAL A 7 19.05 5.52 -10.17
CA VAL A 7 19.41 4.62 -9.07
C VAL A 7 20.42 5.35 -8.20
N ILE A 8 20.19 5.40 -6.90
CA ILE A 8 21.09 6.02 -5.93
C ILE A 8 22.42 5.24 -5.91
N ASP A 9 23.52 5.95 -6.10
CA ASP A 9 24.84 5.37 -6.02
C ASP A 9 25.09 4.76 -4.64
N PRO A 10 25.65 3.55 -4.53
CA PRO A 10 26.03 2.96 -3.24
C PRO A 10 26.87 3.89 -2.35
N ALA A 11 27.72 4.73 -2.92
CA ALA A 11 28.49 5.72 -2.18
C ALA A 11 27.61 6.80 -1.53
N GLN A 12 26.53 7.22 -2.18
CA GLN A 12 25.55 8.16 -1.61
C GLN A 12 24.79 7.51 -0.44
N LEU A 13 24.41 6.23 -0.58
CA LEU A 13 23.77 5.50 0.50
C LEU A 13 24.73 5.31 1.69
N GLN A 14 26.02 5.04 1.43
CA GLN A 14 27.03 4.93 2.47
C GLN A 14 27.21 6.24 3.25
N GLN A 15 27.04 7.40 2.60
CA GLN A 15 27.00 8.70 3.29
C GLN A 15 25.81 8.78 4.26
N GLN A 16 24.66 8.19 3.92
CA GLN A 16 23.51 8.17 4.83
C GLN A 16 23.79 7.30 6.07
N PHE A 17 24.49 6.18 5.92
CA PHE A 17 24.93 5.38 7.07
C PHE A 17 25.94 6.13 7.96
N ALA A 18 26.84 6.91 7.36
CA ALA A 18 27.73 7.79 8.13
C ALA A 18 26.94 8.87 8.92
N PHE A 19 25.78 9.31 8.44
CA PHE A 19 24.89 10.17 9.23
C PHE A 19 24.21 9.39 10.37
N CYS A 20 23.83 8.13 10.16
CA CYS A 20 23.32 7.29 11.24
C CYS A 20 24.35 7.18 12.37
N ASP A 21 25.62 6.91 12.04
CA ASP A 21 26.72 6.82 13.03
C ASP A 21 26.92 8.12 13.79
N LYS A 22 26.84 9.29 13.11
CA LYS A 22 26.92 10.61 13.76
C LYS A 22 25.77 10.83 14.73
N ILE A 23 24.54 10.40 14.36
CA ILE A 23 23.37 10.53 15.23
C ILE A 23 23.51 9.62 16.44
N ALA A 24 23.96 8.38 16.26
CA ALA A 24 24.21 7.46 17.36
C ALA A 24 25.27 8.01 18.34
N SER A 25 26.37 8.57 17.82
CA SER A 25 27.41 9.23 18.62
C SER A 25 26.87 10.43 19.38
N TYR A 26 26.05 11.27 18.75
CA TYR A 26 25.42 12.44 19.39
C TYR A 26 24.59 12.06 20.62
N TRP A 27 23.85 10.96 20.57
CA TRP A 27 23.05 10.49 21.70
C TRP A 27 23.91 9.81 22.76
N HIS A 28 24.92 9.05 22.35
CA HIS A 28 25.89 8.44 23.26
C HIS A 28 26.64 9.47 24.09
N GLU A 29 27.14 10.56 23.47
CA GLU A 29 27.83 11.67 24.15
C GLU A 29 26.94 12.35 25.18
N LYS A 30 25.62 12.36 24.96
CA LYS A 30 24.64 12.91 25.92
C LYS A 30 24.21 11.94 27.00
N ASN A 31 24.65 10.70 26.93
CA ASN A 31 24.20 9.60 27.79
C ASN A 31 22.68 9.43 27.79
N ILE A 32 22.05 9.55 26.60
CA ILE A 32 20.61 9.38 26.39
C ILE A 32 20.38 8.13 25.54
N ALA A 33 19.42 7.27 25.93
CA ALA A 33 18.88 6.21 25.12
C ALA A 33 17.65 6.74 24.36
N PRO A 34 17.78 7.17 23.10
CA PRO A 34 16.71 7.88 22.41
C PRO A 34 15.60 6.94 21.97
N LYS A 35 14.38 7.44 21.91
CA LYS A 35 13.19 6.73 21.44
C LYS A 35 12.60 7.39 20.20
N ALA A 36 12.08 6.57 19.28
CA ALA A 36 11.42 7.05 18.09
C ALA A 36 10.05 6.40 17.89
N TYR A 37 9.07 7.19 17.49
CA TYR A 37 7.74 6.76 17.11
C TYR A 37 7.48 7.05 15.64
N VAL A 38 7.01 6.05 14.90
CA VAL A 38 6.66 6.18 13.49
C VAL A 38 5.20 5.79 13.33
N GLU A 39 4.36 6.75 12.99
CA GLU A 39 2.93 6.54 12.74
C GLU A 39 2.67 6.58 11.22
N THR A 40 1.98 5.54 10.70
CA THR A 40 1.69 5.40 9.29
C THR A 40 0.22 5.70 9.01
N TYR A 41 -0.03 6.59 8.06
CA TYR A 41 -1.36 6.88 7.54
C TYR A 41 -1.37 6.52 6.06
N GLY A 42 -2.08 5.47 5.66
CA GLY A 42 -2.21 5.23 4.23
C GLY A 42 -2.31 3.79 3.78
N CYS A 43 -1.58 3.47 2.72
CA CYS A 43 -1.58 2.17 2.07
C CYS A 43 -0.35 1.34 2.47
N GLN A 44 -0.31 0.09 2.02
CA GLN A 44 0.80 -0.83 2.26
C GLN A 44 2.17 -0.28 1.77
N GLN A 45 2.17 0.56 0.72
CA GLN A 45 3.40 1.21 0.30
C GLN A 45 3.92 2.21 1.36
N ASN A 46 3.02 2.90 2.09
CA ASN A 46 3.44 3.74 3.21
C ASN A 46 3.96 2.90 4.39
N GLU A 47 3.39 1.70 4.62
CA GLU A 47 3.93 0.77 5.64
C GLU A 47 5.36 0.33 5.27
N ALA A 48 5.59 -0.10 4.02
CA ALA A 48 6.93 -0.45 3.54
C ALA A 48 7.92 0.74 3.62
N ASP A 49 7.45 1.97 3.37
CA ASP A 49 8.25 3.18 3.54
C ASP A 49 8.57 3.42 5.03
N SER A 50 7.63 3.16 5.95
CA SER A 50 7.83 3.27 7.41
C SER A 50 8.79 2.22 7.96
N GLU A 51 8.79 0.99 7.42
CA GLU A 51 9.77 -0.05 7.77
C GLU A 51 11.21 0.43 7.51
N LYS A 52 11.43 1.15 6.39
CA LYS A 52 12.72 1.75 6.07
C LYS A 52 13.09 2.89 7.01
N LEU A 53 12.13 3.75 7.36
CA LEU A 53 12.36 4.83 8.34
C LEU A 53 12.72 4.28 9.71
N ARG A 54 12.02 3.23 10.18
CA ARG A 54 12.36 2.53 11.42
C ARG A 54 13.76 1.89 11.34
N GLY A 55 14.11 1.31 10.19
CA GLY A 55 15.45 0.77 9.96
C GLY A 55 16.56 1.80 10.15
N TYR A 56 16.42 2.97 9.55
CA TYR A 56 17.37 4.08 9.75
C TYR A 56 17.42 4.56 11.21
N LEU A 57 16.27 4.65 11.88
CA LEU A 57 16.21 5.06 13.28
C LEU A 57 16.93 4.07 14.19
N VAL A 58 16.70 2.77 14.02
CA VAL A 58 17.40 1.72 14.80
C VAL A 58 18.91 1.77 14.54
N GLN A 59 19.34 1.93 13.28
CA GLN A 59 20.76 2.10 12.93
C GLN A 59 21.36 3.37 13.54
N SER A 60 20.54 4.41 13.75
CA SER A 60 20.92 5.67 14.41
C SER A 60 20.86 5.59 15.96
N GLY A 61 20.64 4.40 16.54
CA GLY A 61 20.64 4.17 17.99
C GLY A 61 19.31 4.40 18.69
N TYR A 62 18.19 4.62 17.96
CA TYR A 62 16.87 4.77 18.57
C TYR A 62 16.21 3.44 18.90
N ALA A 63 15.56 3.36 20.06
CA ALA A 63 14.58 2.33 20.33
C ALA A 63 13.22 2.75 19.74
N ILE A 64 12.55 1.83 19.01
CA ILE A 64 11.21 2.08 18.48
C ILE A 64 10.19 1.92 19.60
N THR A 65 9.29 2.92 19.74
CA THR A 65 8.17 2.92 20.68
C THR A 65 6.84 2.95 19.95
N HIS A 66 5.76 2.62 20.66
CA HIS A 66 4.39 2.63 20.12
C HIS A 66 3.61 3.91 20.50
N GLU A 67 4.23 4.84 21.18
CA GLU A 67 3.61 6.07 21.65
C GLU A 67 4.47 7.29 21.30
N ALA A 68 3.80 8.39 20.93
CA ALA A 68 4.47 9.66 20.64
C ALA A 68 4.96 10.35 21.93
N GLU A 69 4.32 10.06 23.08
CA GLU A 69 4.72 10.62 24.36
C GLU A 69 6.05 10.00 24.82
N GLY A 70 7.01 10.85 25.15
CA GLY A 70 8.35 10.44 25.54
C GLY A 70 9.26 9.98 24.39
N ALA A 71 8.80 10.05 23.13
CA ALA A 71 9.65 9.82 21.98
C ALA A 71 10.48 11.08 21.66
N ASP A 72 11.77 10.92 21.40
CA ASP A 72 12.67 12.01 20.99
C ASP A 72 12.46 12.38 19.51
N VAL A 73 12.04 11.41 18.70
CA VAL A 73 11.67 11.59 17.28
C VAL A 73 10.29 11.02 17.03
N VAL A 74 9.41 11.82 16.40
CA VAL A 74 8.09 11.42 15.93
C VAL A 74 8.03 11.63 14.43
N ILE A 75 7.70 10.59 13.67
CA ILE A 75 7.51 10.64 12.22
C ILE A 75 6.07 10.28 11.89
N MET A 76 5.40 11.17 11.16
CA MET A 76 4.08 10.91 10.58
C MET A 76 4.24 10.64 9.08
N ASN A 77 4.13 9.39 8.68
CA ASN A 77 4.18 8.97 7.27
C ASN A 77 2.77 9.00 6.67
N THR A 78 2.55 9.84 5.67
CA THR A 78 1.23 10.31 5.28
C THR A 78 0.83 9.94 3.86
N CYS A 79 -0.47 9.83 3.62
CA CYS A 79 -1.08 9.45 2.35
C CYS A 79 -1.84 10.62 1.72
N ALA A 80 -1.74 10.79 0.41
CA ALA A 80 -2.47 11.80 -0.36
C ALA A 80 -3.79 11.29 -0.98
N ILE A 81 -4.09 9.98 -0.84
CA ILE A 81 -5.20 9.35 -1.57
C ILE A 81 -6.55 9.55 -0.87
N ARG A 82 -6.59 9.67 0.47
CA ARG A 82 -7.83 9.71 1.26
C ARG A 82 -7.96 11.04 1.98
N GLU A 83 -9.05 11.79 1.73
CA GLU A 83 -9.32 13.08 2.39
C GLU A 83 -9.43 12.96 3.92
N HIS A 84 -10.12 11.94 4.42
CA HIS A 84 -10.20 11.68 5.86
C HIS A 84 -8.82 11.41 6.49
N ALA A 85 -7.87 10.85 5.74
CA ALA A 85 -6.51 10.68 6.22
C ALA A 85 -5.81 12.02 6.39
N GLU A 86 -5.99 12.96 5.48
CA GLU A 86 -5.42 14.31 5.58
C GLU A 86 -5.94 15.06 6.81
N GLN A 87 -7.26 15.08 7.02
CA GLN A 87 -7.87 15.72 8.20
C GLN A 87 -7.36 15.09 9.50
N ARG A 88 -7.28 13.76 9.55
CA ARG A 88 -6.77 13.03 10.72
C ARG A 88 -5.29 13.36 10.98
N VAL A 89 -4.46 13.43 9.93
CA VAL A 89 -3.05 13.81 10.04
C VAL A 89 -2.91 15.20 10.66
N PHE A 90 -3.63 16.20 10.16
CA PHE A 90 -3.55 17.55 10.71
C PHE A 90 -4.10 17.64 12.15
N GLY A 91 -5.14 16.87 12.48
CA GLY A 91 -5.64 16.76 13.85
C GLY A 91 -4.58 16.20 14.81
N ASN A 92 -3.99 15.06 14.45
CA ASN A 92 -2.94 14.41 15.24
C ASN A 92 -1.67 15.27 15.29
N LEU A 93 -1.31 15.92 14.18
CA LEU A 93 -0.19 16.87 14.16
C LEU A 93 -0.43 18.01 15.17
N GLY A 94 -1.67 18.53 15.25
CA GLY A 94 -2.06 19.51 16.27
C GLY A 94 -1.85 19.00 17.70
N ALA A 95 -2.23 17.73 17.97
CA ALA A 95 -2.08 17.11 19.29
C ALA A 95 -0.60 16.97 19.71
N LEU A 96 0.33 16.80 18.76
CA LEU A 96 1.77 16.70 19.03
C LEU A 96 2.36 18.00 19.63
N THR A 97 1.66 19.12 19.55
CA THR A 97 2.07 20.34 20.28
C THR A 97 2.15 20.09 21.80
N HIS A 98 1.24 19.27 22.32
CA HIS A 98 1.22 18.96 23.75
C HIS A 98 2.37 18.03 24.17
N THR A 99 2.70 17.02 23.36
CA THR A 99 3.84 16.14 23.63
C THR A 99 5.15 16.91 23.54
N LYS A 100 5.30 17.76 22.52
CA LYS A 100 6.50 18.59 22.35
C LYS A 100 6.70 19.62 23.47
N ARG A 101 5.63 20.16 24.06
CA ARG A 101 5.73 21.05 25.23
C ARG A 101 6.19 20.33 26.49
N ARG A 102 5.83 19.04 26.65
CA ARG A 102 6.27 18.21 27.78
C ARG A 102 7.70 17.68 27.56
N HIS A 103 8.11 17.52 26.30
CA HIS A 103 9.41 17.02 25.89
C HIS A 103 10.06 17.97 24.87
N GLU A 104 10.69 19.07 25.37
CA GLU A 104 11.25 20.14 24.52
C GLU A 104 12.28 19.66 23.49
N GLY A 105 12.97 18.55 23.76
CA GLY A 105 13.91 17.91 22.84
C GLY A 105 13.27 17.20 21.65
N GLN A 106 11.97 16.88 21.70
CA GLN A 106 11.27 16.10 20.69
C GLN A 106 11.37 16.72 19.29
N LYS A 107 11.67 15.91 18.28
CA LYS A 107 11.69 16.30 16.86
C LYS A 107 10.53 15.67 16.12
N ILE A 108 9.76 16.48 15.39
CA ILE A 108 8.55 16.06 14.67
C ILE A 108 8.78 16.20 13.18
N PHE A 109 8.54 15.11 12.46
CA PHE A 109 8.66 15.02 11.00
C PHE A 109 7.34 14.63 10.36
N LEU A 110 7.03 15.26 9.22
CA LEU A 110 5.94 14.88 8.33
C LEU A 110 6.55 14.36 7.03
N CYS A 111 6.17 13.16 6.59
CA CYS A 111 6.67 12.60 5.35
C CYS A 111 5.60 11.84 4.56
N GLY A 112 5.97 11.25 3.45
CA GLY A 112 5.10 10.45 2.61
C GLY A 112 4.45 11.23 1.46
N CYS A 113 3.41 10.65 0.87
CA CYS A 113 2.77 11.19 -0.34
C CYS A 113 2.20 12.59 -0.12
N MET A 114 1.48 12.81 1.00
CA MET A 114 0.86 14.09 1.31
C MET A 114 1.91 15.19 1.55
N ALA A 115 3.06 14.85 2.16
CA ALA A 115 4.15 15.78 2.38
C ALA A 115 4.81 16.28 1.07
N GLY A 116 4.65 15.53 -0.02
CA GLY A 116 5.09 15.93 -1.37
C GLY A 116 4.21 16.98 -2.03
N GLU A 117 3.05 17.31 -1.46
CA GLU A 117 2.19 18.36 -2.00
C GLU A 117 2.67 19.74 -1.52
N THR A 118 2.99 20.64 -2.45
CA THR A 118 3.48 22.01 -2.14
C THR A 118 2.57 22.75 -1.16
N LYS A 119 1.23 22.66 -1.35
CA LYS A 119 0.25 23.29 -0.46
C LYS A 119 0.33 22.79 0.98
N VAL A 120 0.56 21.49 1.15
CA VAL A 120 0.70 20.87 2.48
C VAL A 120 1.99 21.39 3.15
N SER A 121 3.08 21.38 2.42
CA SER A 121 4.36 21.88 2.92
C SER A 121 4.27 23.36 3.33
N GLU A 122 3.65 24.21 2.51
CA GLU A 122 3.42 25.63 2.82
C GLU A 122 2.52 25.82 4.06
N ARG A 123 1.44 25.03 4.15
CA ARG A 123 0.56 25.03 5.34
C ARG A 123 1.33 24.65 6.60
N VAL A 124 2.19 23.61 6.53
CA VAL A 124 3.02 23.21 7.66
C VAL A 124 4.05 24.28 8.02
N LYS A 125 4.69 24.90 7.02
CA LYS A 125 5.61 26.02 7.26
C LYS A 125 4.95 27.16 8.06
N LYS A 126 3.72 27.53 7.68
CA LYS A 126 2.99 28.68 8.22
C LYS A 126 2.29 28.37 9.55
N SER A 127 1.60 27.24 9.64
CA SER A 127 0.64 26.97 10.72
C SER A 127 1.15 25.99 11.78
N TYR A 128 2.25 25.27 11.52
CA TYR A 128 2.81 24.25 12.43
C TYR A 128 4.31 24.52 12.68
N PRO A 129 4.68 25.62 13.36
CA PRO A 129 6.07 26.03 13.55
C PRO A 129 6.91 25.04 14.38
N TYR A 130 6.27 24.15 15.10
CA TYR A 130 6.89 23.11 15.92
C TYR A 130 7.26 21.83 15.13
N VAL A 131 6.85 21.70 13.87
CA VAL A 131 7.30 20.62 12.97
C VAL A 131 8.72 20.94 12.51
N ASP A 132 9.66 20.04 12.77
CA ASP A 132 11.08 20.23 12.53
C ASP A 132 11.48 19.85 11.10
N GLY A 133 10.78 18.90 10.46
CA GLY A 133 11.09 18.49 9.09
C GLY A 133 9.87 18.02 8.29
N VAL A 134 9.90 18.32 6.99
CA VAL A 134 8.92 17.81 6.00
C VAL A 134 9.70 17.29 4.80
N PHE A 135 9.42 16.05 4.39
CA PHE A 135 10.08 15.46 3.21
C PHE A 135 9.15 14.55 2.43
N SER A 136 9.28 14.59 1.10
CA SER A 136 8.50 13.75 0.18
C SER A 136 9.03 12.31 0.16
N THR A 137 8.30 11.41 -0.50
CA THR A 137 8.71 10.02 -0.72
C THR A 137 10.02 9.89 -1.51
N HIS A 138 10.37 10.90 -2.31
CA HIS A 138 11.61 10.94 -3.10
C HIS A 138 12.86 11.15 -2.24
N HIS A 139 12.71 11.75 -1.07
CA HIS A 139 13.80 12.06 -0.14
C HIS A 139 13.88 11.10 1.06
N LEU A 140 13.08 10.02 1.07
CA LEU A 140 13.09 9.06 2.17
C LEU A 140 14.49 8.48 2.41
N TRP A 141 15.25 8.20 1.38
CA TRP A 141 16.60 7.65 1.47
C TRP A 141 17.61 8.63 2.12
N GLN A 142 17.31 9.93 2.13
CA GLN A 142 18.11 10.98 2.75
C GLN A 142 17.71 11.28 4.21
N PHE A 143 16.77 10.52 4.77
CA PHE A 143 16.25 10.79 6.10
C PHE A 143 17.34 10.91 7.19
N PRO A 144 18.43 10.09 7.22
CA PRO A 144 19.51 10.28 8.19
C PRO A 144 20.17 11.66 8.12
N GLU A 145 20.44 12.16 6.93
CA GLU A 145 20.98 13.52 6.73
C GLU A 145 20.00 14.59 7.19
N ILE A 146 18.71 14.46 6.84
CA ILE A 146 17.63 15.37 7.24
C ILE A 146 17.55 15.42 8.77
N LEU A 147 17.54 14.27 9.44
CA LEU A 147 17.50 14.16 10.89
C LEU A 147 18.76 14.79 11.54
N TRP A 148 19.94 14.49 11.01
CA TRP A 148 21.18 15.08 11.49
C TRP A 148 21.17 16.63 11.40
N ASN A 149 20.71 17.16 10.28
CA ASN A 149 20.63 18.61 10.08
C ASN A 149 19.66 19.27 11.07
N VAL A 150 18.54 18.63 11.42
CA VAL A 150 17.60 19.10 12.45
C VAL A 150 18.25 19.07 13.84
N LEU A 151 18.95 17.98 14.19
CA LEU A 151 19.58 17.83 15.50
C LEU A 151 20.75 18.81 15.70
N ASN A 152 21.61 18.95 14.69
CA ASN A 152 22.86 19.70 14.77
C ASN A 152 22.66 21.21 14.51
N ARG A 153 21.90 21.55 13.44
CA ARG A 153 21.72 22.97 13.03
C ARG A 153 20.57 23.67 13.72
N LYS A 154 19.69 22.93 14.40
CA LYS A 154 18.45 23.42 15.04
C LYS A 154 17.55 24.26 14.11
N LYS A 155 17.59 23.95 12.80
CA LYS A 155 16.77 24.60 11.78
C LYS A 155 15.81 23.60 11.16
N ARG A 156 14.57 24.05 10.93
CA ARG A 156 13.55 23.26 10.20
C ARG A 156 14.04 22.90 8.80
N GLN A 157 13.74 21.67 8.36
CA GLN A 157 14.17 21.12 7.08
C GLN A 157 12.96 20.83 6.19
N PHE A 158 13.01 21.21 4.91
CA PHE A 158 11.93 21.00 3.95
C PHE A 158 12.51 20.46 2.65
N TYR A 159 12.23 19.19 2.33
CA TYR A 159 12.70 18.45 1.16
C TYR A 159 11.48 17.97 0.38
N VAL A 160 10.84 18.87 -0.37
CA VAL A 160 9.56 18.65 -1.06
C VAL A 160 9.62 18.98 -2.55
N GLU A 161 10.76 19.42 -3.07
CA GLU A 161 10.93 19.75 -4.47
C GLU A 161 10.80 18.50 -5.35
N ASP A 162 10.29 18.71 -6.56
CA ASP A 162 9.93 17.65 -7.51
C ASP A 162 11.20 17.21 -8.25
N GLU A 163 12.01 16.40 -7.60
CA GLU A 163 13.10 15.70 -8.27
C GLU A 163 12.55 14.46 -8.99
N ALA A 164 13.16 14.12 -10.13
CA ALA A 164 12.91 12.83 -10.77
C ALA A 164 13.20 11.74 -9.74
N GLY A 165 12.15 11.05 -9.29
CA GLY A 165 12.28 10.10 -8.19
C GLY A 165 13.35 9.05 -8.42
N SER A 166 14.04 8.66 -7.36
CA SER A 166 15.14 7.71 -7.38
C SER A 166 14.78 6.38 -6.74
N ILE A 167 15.56 5.35 -7.03
CA ILE A 167 15.52 4.05 -6.35
C ILE A 167 16.78 3.93 -5.49
N ALA A 168 16.60 3.67 -4.20
CA ALA A 168 17.69 3.37 -3.28
C ALA A 168 17.57 1.92 -2.81
N GLU A 169 18.58 1.12 -3.11
CA GLU A 169 18.67 -0.28 -2.67
C GLU A 169 19.51 -0.38 -1.39
N GLY A 170 19.22 -1.39 -0.55
CA GLY A 170 20.02 -1.64 0.66
C GLY A 170 19.67 -0.76 1.86
N ILE A 171 18.54 -0.02 1.82
CA ILE A 171 18.04 0.67 3.02
C ILE A 171 17.63 -0.37 4.08
N PRO A 172 18.12 -0.26 5.34
CA PRO A 172 17.73 -1.16 6.41
C PRO A 172 16.24 -1.08 6.68
N GLN A 173 15.63 -2.20 7.05
CA GLN A 173 14.18 -2.26 7.30
C GLN A 173 13.93 -2.94 8.66
N VAL A 174 13.05 -2.35 9.45
CA VAL A 174 12.47 -2.97 10.65
C VAL A 174 11.04 -3.31 10.36
N ARG A 175 10.76 -4.59 10.21
CA ARG A 175 9.45 -5.11 9.79
C ARG A 175 8.53 -5.34 10.99
N ASP A 176 7.25 -5.07 10.81
CA ASP A 176 6.24 -5.25 11.86
C ASP A 176 5.86 -6.73 12.06
N SER A 177 6.02 -7.54 11.03
CA SER A 177 5.73 -8.97 11.08
C SER A 177 6.92 -9.79 10.60
N LYS A 178 7.17 -10.90 11.29
CA LYS A 178 8.13 -11.93 10.83
C LYS A 178 7.51 -12.87 9.79
N LEU A 179 6.17 -13.00 9.77
CA LEU A 179 5.46 -13.93 8.91
C LEU A 179 5.08 -13.33 7.55
N LYS A 180 4.82 -12.02 7.52
CA LYS A 180 4.35 -11.29 6.32
C LYS A 180 5.27 -10.13 6.02
N SER A 181 5.63 -9.97 4.76
CA SER A 181 6.55 -8.92 4.34
C SER A 181 6.05 -8.20 3.09
N TRP A 182 6.29 -6.90 3.06
CA TRP A 182 6.06 -6.04 1.91
C TRP A 182 7.35 -5.92 1.10
N VAL A 183 7.27 -6.16 -0.21
CA VAL A 183 8.40 -5.97 -1.12
C VAL A 183 7.98 -5.00 -2.22
N SER A 184 8.47 -3.79 -2.18
CA SER A 184 8.26 -2.82 -3.25
C SER A 184 9.05 -3.25 -4.48
N ILE A 185 8.37 -3.50 -5.60
CA ILE A 185 9.01 -3.90 -6.86
C ILE A 185 9.17 -2.73 -7.84
N MET A 186 8.37 -1.68 -7.64
CA MET A 186 8.41 -0.47 -8.45
C MET A 186 7.79 0.71 -7.71
N TYR A 187 8.06 1.92 -8.19
CA TYR A 187 7.55 3.18 -7.66
C TYR A 187 6.97 4.04 -8.78
N GLY A 188 5.98 4.89 -8.46
CA GLY A 188 5.34 5.81 -9.39
C GLY A 188 4.32 5.17 -10.32
N CYS A 189 3.65 5.99 -11.15
CA CYS A 189 2.61 5.52 -12.06
C CYS A 189 2.51 6.43 -13.30
N ASN A 190 2.43 5.83 -14.49
CA ASN A 190 2.28 6.54 -15.76
C ASN A 190 0.85 6.56 -16.31
N ASN A 191 -0.14 6.08 -15.54
CA ASN A 191 -1.53 6.01 -16.04
C ASN A 191 -2.22 7.38 -16.09
N PHE A 192 -1.85 8.33 -15.22
CA PHE A 192 -2.46 9.66 -15.18
C PHE A 192 -4.00 9.64 -15.23
N CYS A 193 -4.60 8.69 -14.47
CA CYS A 193 -6.05 8.71 -14.29
C CYS A 193 -6.47 10.09 -13.77
N THR A 194 -7.53 10.68 -14.32
CA THR A 194 -7.87 12.10 -14.10
C THR A 194 -8.16 12.48 -12.65
N TYR A 195 -8.52 11.50 -11.81
CA TYR A 195 -8.80 11.69 -10.39
C TYR A 195 -7.60 11.42 -9.48
N CYS A 196 -6.48 10.89 -10.02
CA CYS A 196 -5.43 10.29 -9.21
C CYS A 196 -4.24 11.24 -9.01
N ILE A 197 -3.90 11.47 -7.74
CA ILE A 197 -2.75 12.30 -7.34
C ILE A 197 -1.40 11.57 -7.42
N VAL A 198 -1.40 10.24 -7.50
CA VAL A 198 -0.19 9.40 -7.40
C VAL A 198 0.94 9.82 -8.35
N PRO A 199 0.70 10.06 -9.67
CA PRO A 199 1.78 10.48 -10.58
C PRO A 199 2.47 11.78 -10.17
N TYR A 200 1.77 12.63 -9.43
CA TYR A 200 2.26 13.96 -8.99
C TYR A 200 3.05 13.90 -7.68
N VAL A 201 2.79 12.90 -6.83
CA VAL A 201 3.44 12.78 -5.50
C VAL A 201 4.43 11.63 -5.39
N ARG A 202 4.35 10.63 -6.29
CA ARG A 202 5.30 9.51 -6.38
C ARG A 202 6.09 9.47 -7.70
N GLY A 203 5.77 10.38 -8.64
CA GLY A 203 6.45 10.53 -9.91
C GLY A 203 6.13 9.44 -10.92
N ARG A 204 6.98 9.35 -11.95
CA ARG A 204 6.88 8.37 -13.04
C ARG A 204 7.22 6.96 -12.58
N GLU A 205 6.77 5.96 -13.35
CA GLU A 205 7.10 4.55 -13.12
C GLU A 205 8.61 4.32 -13.12
N ARG A 206 9.08 3.59 -12.12
CA ARG A 206 10.48 3.19 -11.91
C ARG A 206 10.47 1.78 -11.33
N SER A 207 10.92 0.81 -12.12
CA SER A 207 11.06 -0.58 -11.70
C SER A 207 12.41 -0.82 -11.02
N ARG A 208 12.41 -1.59 -9.93
CA ARG A 208 13.64 -2.11 -9.33
C ARG A 208 14.21 -3.21 -10.21
N LYS A 209 15.50 -3.45 -10.14
CA LYS A 209 16.14 -4.56 -10.82
C LYS A 209 15.62 -5.89 -10.28
N LYS A 210 15.41 -6.84 -11.19
CA LYS A 210 14.92 -8.17 -10.86
C LYS A 210 15.82 -8.87 -9.83
N GLU A 211 17.13 -8.77 -9.98
CA GLU A 211 18.12 -9.41 -9.12
C GLU A 211 17.99 -8.93 -7.67
N ASP A 212 17.79 -7.62 -7.46
CA ASP A 212 17.64 -7.01 -6.13
C ASP A 212 16.34 -7.49 -5.46
N ILE A 213 15.25 -7.58 -6.22
CA ILE A 213 13.97 -8.10 -5.74
C ILE A 213 14.08 -9.57 -5.35
N LEU A 214 14.71 -10.39 -6.21
CA LEU A 214 14.90 -11.82 -5.95
C LEU A 214 15.80 -12.05 -4.73
N ALA A 215 16.87 -11.26 -4.58
CA ALA A 215 17.75 -11.35 -3.42
C ALA A 215 17.00 -11.00 -2.12
N GLU A 216 16.18 -9.93 -2.13
CA GLU A 216 15.34 -9.56 -0.99
C GLU A 216 14.33 -10.67 -0.66
N CYS A 217 13.63 -11.23 -1.66
CA CYS A 217 12.68 -12.32 -1.45
C CYS A 217 13.34 -13.57 -0.86
N ARG A 218 14.54 -13.97 -1.36
CA ARG A 218 15.28 -15.10 -0.80
C ARG A 218 15.62 -14.89 0.67
N ALA A 219 16.21 -13.73 0.99
CA ALA A 219 16.56 -13.40 2.37
C ALA A 219 15.34 -13.41 3.31
N LEU A 220 14.18 -12.94 2.86
CA LEU A 220 12.95 -12.98 3.62
C LEU A 220 12.46 -14.40 3.90
N ILE A 221 12.48 -15.27 2.88
CA ILE A 221 12.05 -16.67 3.00
C ILE A 221 13.00 -17.44 3.92
N GLU A 222 14.31 -17.25 3.78
CA GLU A 222 15.33 -17.85 4.65
C GLU A 222 15.15 -17.41 6.11
N ASN A 223 14.69 -16.18 6.36
CA ASN A 223 14.37 -15.67 7.69
C ASN A 223 12.96 -16.02 8.18
N GLY A 224 12.25 -16.92 7.49
CA GLY A 224 10.98 -17.51 7.96
C GLY A 224 9.71 -16.78 7.51
N THR A 225 9.79 -15.82 6.58
CA THR A 225 8.61 -15.19 6.00
C THR A 225 7.75 -16.22 5.26
N LYS A 226 6.45 -16.21 5.53
CA LYS A 226 5.44 -17.13 4.95
C LYS A 226 4.56 -16.47 3.90
N GLU A 227 4.48 -15.15 3.89
CA GLU A 227 3.72 -14.40 2.89
C GLU A 227 4.50 -13.17 2.44
N ILE A 228 4.73 -13.07 1.13
CA ILE A 228 5.34 -11.89 0.50
C ILE A 228 4.26 -11.19 -0.34
N THR A 229 4.04 -9.91 -0.07
CA THR A 229 3.18 -9.08 -0.91
C THR A 229 4.02 -8.11 -1.73
N LEU A 230 3.96 -8.25 -3.05
CA LEU A 230 4.64 -7.38 -4.00
C LEU A 230 3.86 -6.07 -4.15
N LEU A 231 4.55 -4.95 -3.99
CA LEU A 231 3.96 -3.61 -3.99
C LEU A 231 4.46 -2.76 -5.14
N GLY A 232 3.56 -1.94 -5.66
CA GLY A 232 3.81 -0.88 -6.64
C GLY A 232 2.55 -0.03 -6.78
N GLN A 233 2.57 1.01 -7.56
CA GLN A 233 1.38 1.80 -7.87
C GLN A 233 0.60 1.24 -9.07
N ASN A 234 1.26 0.39 -9.88
CA ASN A 234 0.70 -0.46 -10.92
C ASN A 234 1.68 -1.60 -11.19
N VAL A 235 1.61 -2.67 -10.40
CA VAL A 235 2.55 -3.80 -10.50
C VAL A 235 2.56 -4.46 -11.88
N ASN A 236 1.46 -4.39 -12.63
CA ASN A 236 1.36 -4.98 -13.98
C ASN A 236 2.20 -4.24 -15.01
N SER A 237 2.67 -3.04 -14.73
CA SER A 237 3.58 -2.29 -15.62
C SER A 237 5.06 -2.50 -15.30
N TYR A 238 5.39 -3.35 -14.31
CA TYR A 238 6.75 -3.66 -13.94
C TYR A 238 7.57 -4.09 -15.18
N GLY A 239 8.79 -3.59 -15.25
CA GLY A 239 9.77 -3.93 -16.28
C GLY A 239 9.72 -3.10 -17.56
N LYS A 240 8.64 -2.31 -17.77
CA LYS A 240 8.52 -1.49 -19.01
C LYS A 240 9.61 -0.43 -19.17
N ASP A 241 10.22 0.00 -18.08
CA ASP A 241 11.29 0.99 -18.03
C ASP A 241 12.69 0.36 -17.88
N LEU A 242 12.77 -0.98 -17.74
CA LEU A 242 14.03 -1.71 -17.70
C LEU A 242 14.55 -1.99 -19.10
N ALA A 243 15.87 -2.10 -19.21
CA ALA A 243 16.52 -2.50 -20.47
C ALA A 243 16.34 -4.01 -20.77
N GLU A 244 16.09 -4.79 -19.75
CA GLU A 244 15.84 -6.22 -19.83
C GLU A 244 14.39 -6.49 -20.21
N ASN A 245 14.18 -7.51 -21.06
CA ASN A 245 12.82 -7.95 -21.43
C ASN A 245 12.26 -8.86 -20.34
N CYS A 246 11.85 -8.28 -19.21
CA CYS A 246 11.27 -8.96 -18.08
C CYS A 246 10.01 -8.21 -17.64
N ASP A 247 8.84 -8.80 -17.79
CA ASP A 247 7.58 -8.24 -17.30
C ASP A 247 7.21 -8.77 -15.90
N PHE A 248 6.09 -8.29 -15.38
CA PHE A 248 5.61 -8.70 -14.05
C PHE A 248 5.32 -10.20 -13.94
N ALA A 249 4.84 -10.84 -15.01
CA ALA A 249 4.56 -12.28 -15.00
C ALA A 249 5.86 -13.10 -14.95
N ASP A 250 6.91 -12.65 -15.62
CA ASP A 250 8.24 -13.28 -15.55
C ASP A 250 8.83 -13.16 -14.15
N LEU A 251 8.80 -11.96 -13.55
CA LEU A 251 9.25 -11.74 -12.17
C LEU A 251 8.48 -12.63 -11.19
N LEU A 252 7.15 -12.69 -11.31
CA LEU A 252 6.28 -13.48 -10.44
C LEU A 252 6.61 -14.97 -10.51
N LYS A 253 6.89 -15.48 -11.72
CA LYS A 253 7.31 -16.85 -11.95
C LYS A 253 8.64 -17.14 -11.26
N GLU A 254 9.65 -16.29 -11.45
CA GLU A 254 10.97 -16.48 -10.83
C GLU A 254 10.92 -16.43 -9.29
N ILE A 255 10.10 -15.54 -8.72
CA ILE A 255 9.89 -15.53 -7.24
C ILE A 255 9.23 -16.85 -6.78
N ALA A 256 8.27 -17.39 -7.54
CA ALA A 256 7.61 -18.65 -7.20
C ALA A 256 8.55 -19.87 -7.26
N GLU A 257 9.62 -19.80 -8.05
CA GLU A 257 10.66 -20.85 -8.14
C GLU A 257 11.61 -20.86 -6.92
N ILE A 258 11.63 -19.83 -6.09
CA ILE A 258 12.46 -19.81 -4.87
C ILE A 258 12.03 -20.97 -3.95
N PRO A 259 12.98 -21.79 -3.45
CA PRO A 259 12.67 -22.88 -2.51
C PRO A 259 12.01 -22.39 -1.21
N GLY A 260 11.15 -23.22 -0.63
CA GLY A 260 10.46 -22.92 0.63
C GLY A 260 8.95 -22.94 0.51
N GLU A 261 8.28 -22.96 1.66
CA GLU A 261 6.81 -22.90 1.76
C GLU A 261 6.39 -21.48 2.13
N PHE A 262 5.86 -20.76 1.15
CA PHE A 262 5.40 -19.38 1.29
C PHE A 262 4.34 -19.06 0.24
N LEU A 263 3.64 -17.94 0.42
CA LEU A 263 2.63 -17.43 -0.49
C LEU A 263 3.04 -16.06 -1.05
N ILE A 264 2.81 -15.85 -2.34
CA ILE A 264 3.06 -14.59 -3.03
C ILE A 264 1.72 -13.92 -3.30
N ARG A 265 1.59 -12.67 -2.86
CA ARG A 265 0.48 -11.78 -3.21
C ARG A 265 1.00 -10.56 -3.93
N PHE A 266 0.13 -9.85 -4.59
CA PHE A 266 0.42 -8.52 -5.12
C PHE A 266 -0.82 -7.64 -5.06
N MET A 267 -0.59 -6.35 -4.99
CA MET A 267 -1.64 -5.34 -4.90
C MET A 267 -1.44 -4.29 -5.99
N THR A 268 -2.51 -3.56 -6.29
CA THR A 268 -2.47 -2.38 -7.16
C THR A 268 -2.25 -2.73 -8.64
N SER A 269 -3.13 -3.58 -9.17
CA SER A 269 -3.19 -3.89 -10.61
C SER A 269 -3.94 -2.80 -11.38
N HIS A 270 -3.69 -2.72 -12.68
CA HIS A 270 -4.47 -1.88 -13.59
C HIS A 270 -5.01 -2.75 -14.75
N PRO A 271 -6.32 -2.71 -15.04
CA PRO A 271 -6.94 -3.58 -16.06
C PRO A 271 -6.30 -3.45 -17.44
N ARG A 272 -5.80 -2.26 -17.83
CA ARG A 272 -5.08 -2.07 -19.09
C ARG A 272 -3.89 -3.02 -19.21
N ASP A 273 -3.13 -3.17 -18.14
CA ASP A 273 -1.83 -3.86 -18.14
C ASP A 273 -1.94 -5.32 -17.67
N ALA A 274 -3.06 -5.73 -17.05
CA ALA A 274 -3.33 -7.12 -16.72
C ALA A 274 -3.72 -7.90 -17.99
N GLY A 275 -3.05 -9.02 -18.26
CA GLY A 275 -3.24 -9.82 -19.46
C GLY A 275 -3.17 -11.31 -19.21
N LYS A 276 -3.43 -12.11 -20.28
CA LYS A 276 -3.48 -13.59 -20.21
C LYS A 276 -2.21 -14.18 -19.61
N LYS A 277 -1.02 -13.72 -20.03
CA LYS A 277 0.27 -14.21 -19.49
C LYS A 277 0.33 -14.13 -17.96
N LEU A 278 -0.16 -13.02 -17.36
CA LEU A 278 -0.22 -12.89 -15.91
C LEU A 278 -1.17 -13.92 -15.28
N PHE A 279 -2.38 -14.08 -15.85
CA PHE A 279 -3.38 -14.99 -15.30
C PHE A 279 -2.94 -16.45 -15.42
N ASP A 280 -2.31 -16.84 -16.53
CA ASP A 280 -1.73 -18.18 -16.73
C ASP A 280 -0.58 -18.42 -15.74
N THR A 281 0.26 -17.42 -15.49
CA THR A 281 1.33 -17.49 -14.48
C THR A 281 0.75 -17.66 -13.08
N MET A 282 -0.30 -16.91 -12.72
CA MET A 282 -0.99 -17.08 -11.44
C MET A 282 -1.56 -18.48 -11.29
N ALA A 283 -2.18 -19.03 -12.35
CA ALA A 283 -2.75 -20.37 -12.35
C ALA A 283 -1.68 -21.47 -12.20
N SER A 284 -0.49 -21.27 -12.75
CA SER A 284 0.55 -22.28 -12.87
C SER A 284 1.25 -22.67 -11.56
N SER A 285 1.20 -21.86 -10.50
CA SER A 285 1.94 -22.10 -9.27
C SER A 285 1.06 -22.04 -8.02
N PRO A 286 1.12 -23.04 -7.14
CA PRO A 286 0.42 -23.01 -5.85
C PRO A 286 1.01 -21.97 -4.85
N LYS A 287 2.19 -21.44 -5.11
CA LYS A 287 2.77 -20.38 -4.30
C LYS A 287 2.19 -19.00 -4.61
N ILE A 288 1.54 -18.82 -5.77
CA ILE A 288 0.92 -17.55 -6.14
C ILE A 288 -0.55 -17.59 -5.71
N ALA A 289 -0.92 -16.70 -4.81
CA ALA A 289 -2.27 -16.59 -4.29
C ALA A 289 -3.28 -16.40 -5.42
N LYS A 290 -4.38 -17.17 -5.37
CA LYS A 290 -5.50 -17.01 -6.31
C LYS A 290 -6.37 -15.84 -5.87
N GLN A 291 -5.73 -14.69 -5.70
CA GLN A 291 -6.35 -13.41 -5.35
C GLN A 291 -5.89 -12.33 -6.32
N LEU A 292 -6.83 -11.66 -6.94
CA LEU A 292 -6.57 -10.57 -7.88
C LEU A 292 -7.34 -9.32 -7.46
N HIS A 293 -6.62 -8.24 -7.16
CA HIS A 293 -7.21 -6.93 -6.99
C HIS A 293 -7.14 -6.19 -8.34
N LEU A 294 -8.29 -6.01 -9.02
CA LEU A 294 -8.37 -5.45 -10.37
C LEU A 294 -9.36 -4.27 -10.41
N PRO A 295 -8.92 -3.04 -10.09
CA PRO A 295 -9.77 -1.86 -9.97
C PRO A 295 -10.49 -1.49 -11.27
N PHE A 296 -11.83 -1.71 -11.37
CA PHE A 296 -12.61 -1.31 -12.53
C PHE A 296 -13.06 0.16 -12.50
N GLN A 297 -13.23 0.73 -11.33
CA GLN A 297 -13.57 2.13 -11.02
C GLN A 297 -14.99 2.54 -11.42
N SER A 298 -15.50 2.21 -12.62
CA SER A 298 -16.86 2.47 -13.11
C SER A 298 -17.28 1.39 -14.10
N GLY A 299 -18.56 1.06 -14.15
CA GLY A 299 -19.15 0.17 -15.14
C GLY A 299 -19.51 0.83 -16.47
N SER A 300 -19.38 2.16 -16.59
CA SER A 300 -19.66 2.92 -17.80
C SER A 300 -18.38 3.17 -18.60
N SER A 301 -18.36 2.74 -19.87
CA SER A 301 -17.25 2.99 -20.80
C SER A 301 -17.01 4.49 -21.03
N ARG A 302 -18.07 5.34 -21.00
CA ARG A 302 -17.90 6.79 -21.09
C ARG A 302 -17.22 7.37 -19.85
N VAL A 303 -17.61 6.94 -18.66
CA VAL A 303 -17.01 7.40 -17.41
C VAL A 303 -15.55 6.91 -17.32
N LEU A 304 -15.26 5.67 -17.71
CA LEU A 304 -13.89 5.15 -17.78
C LEU A 304 -13.01 5.98 -18.72
N LYS A 305 -13.54 6.39 -19.88
CA LYS A 305 -12.83 7.30 -20.79
C LYS A 305 -12.57 8.67 -20.15
N ALA A 306 -13.56 9.25 -19.45
CA ALA A 306 -13.41 10.50 -18.72
C ALA A 306 -12.40 10.39 -17.56
N MET A 307 -12.30 9.22 -16.93
CA MET A 307 -11.29 8.87 -15.92
C MET A 307 -9.89 8.60 -16.50
N ASN A 308 -9.71 8.60 -17.82
CA ASN A 308 -8.46 8.25 -18.54
C ASN A 308 -7.99 6.80 -18.24
N ARG A 309 -8.92 5.83 -18.24
CA ARG A 309 -8.59 4.45 -17.85
C ARG A 309 -8.03 3.59 -18.98
N HIS A 310 -8.20 3.98 -20.26
CA HIS A 310 -7.68 3.29 -21.46
C HIS A 310 -8.16 1.85 -21.65
N TYR A 311 -9.33 1.53 -21.14
CA TYR A 311 -10.11 0.32 -21.40
C TYR A 311 -11.61 0.64 -21.25
N ASP A 312 -12.46 -0.18 -21.84
CA ASP A 312 -13.91 -0.14 -21.72
C ASP A 312 -14.45 -1.29 -20.89
N ARG A 313 -15.77 -1.30 -20.67
CA ARG A 313 -16.48 -2.31 -19.91
C ARG A 313 -16.28 -3.71 -20.51
N GLU A 314 -16.36 -3.82 -21.82
CA GLU A 314 -16.29 -5.07 -22.57
C GLU A 314 -14.92 -5.71 -22.43
N THR A 315 -13.88 -4.95 -22.66
CA THR A 315 -12.47 -5.38 -22.46
C THR A 315 -12.19 -5.81 -21.00
N TYR A 316 -12.79 -5.10 -20.04
CA TYR A 316 -12.67 -5.48 -18.64
C TYR A 316 -13.33 -6.83 -18.36
N LEU A 317 -14.56 -7.04 -18.85
CA LEU A 317 -15.29 -8.30 -18.68
C LEU A 317 -14.57 -9.48 -19.35
N GLU A 318 -14.00 -9.29 -20.55
CA GLU A 318 -13.20 -10.31 -21.23
C GLU A 318 -12.03 -10.79 -20.36
N LYS A 319 -11.31 -9.84 -19.74
CA LYS A 319 -10.18 -10.15 -18.84
C LYS A 319 -10.63 -10.91 -17.59
N VAL A 320 -11.71 -10.46 -16.95
CA VAL A 320 -12.27 -11.12 -15.77
C VAL A 320 -12.73 -12.52 -16.10
N ASN A 321 -13.46 -12.72 -17.20
CA ASN A 321 -13.94 -14.02 -17.64
C ASN A 321 -12.78 -14.97 -17.93
N TYR A 322 -11.73 -14.49 -18.60
CA TYR A 322 -10.55 -15.30 -18.85
C TYR A 322 -9.84 -15.67 -17.53
N ALA A 323 -9.62 -14.72 -16.62
CA ALA A 323 -9.01 -15.00 -15.33
C ALA A 323 -9.79 -16.05 -14.52
N LYS A 324 -11.13 -15.96 -14.49
CA LYS A 324 -11.99 -16.94 -13.83
C LYS A 324 -12.00 -18.31 -14.55
N SER A 325 -11.82 -18.34 -15.87
CA SER A 325 -11.77 -19.61 -16.61
C SER A 325 -10.50 -20.42 -16.33
N VAL A 326 -9.36 -19.75 -16.10
CA VAL A 326 -8.09 -20.42 -15.76
C VAL A 326 -7.89 -20.60 -14.26
N MET A 327 -8.63 -19.86 -13.43
CA MET A 327 -8.61 -19.94 -11.96
C MET A 327 -10.05 -19.92 -11.43
N PRO A 328 -10.77 -21.06 -11.40
CA PRO A 328 -12.17 -21.10 -10.91
C PRO A 328 -12.34 -20.65 -9.46
N GLU A 329 -11.31 -20.82 -8.63
CA GLU A 329 -11.27 -20.41 -7.21
C GLU A 329 -10.81 -18.96 -6.99
N LEU A 330 -10.63 -18.19 -8.07
CA LEU A 330 -10.11 -16.82 -8.01
C LEU A 330 -10.95 -15.94 -7.09
N VAL A 331 -10.31 -15.37 -6.09
CA VAL A 331 -10.86 -14.28 -5.27
C VAL A 331 -10.59 -12.96 -5.98
N LEU A 332 -11.65 -12.31 -6.43
CA LEU A 332 -11.58 -11.06 -7.18
C LEU A 332 -12.05 -9.89 -6.31
N THR A 333 -11.20 -8.90 -6.14
CA THR A 333 -11.52 -7.64 -5.45
C THR A 333 -11.29 -6.45 -6.37
N SER A 334 -11.94 -5.33 -6.09
CA SER A 334 -11.82 -4.16 -6.95
C SER A 334 -12.06 -2.86 -6.17
N ASP A 335 -11.70 -1.73 -6.80
CA ASP A 335 -12.11 -0.39 -6.38
C ASP A 335 -13.21 0.14 -7.30
N VAL A 336 -14.11 0.93 -6.72
CA VAL A 336 -15.18 1.64 -7.45
C VAL A 336 -15.35 3.06 -6.89
N ILE A 337 -15.49 4.02 -7.79
CA ILE A 337 -15.76 5.42 -7.48
C ILE A 337 -17.15 5.77 -7.94
N VAL A 338 -18.01 6.19 -7.00
CA VAL A 338 -19.38 6.64 -7.24
C VAL A 338 -19.40 8.16 -7.33
N GLY A 339 -20.20 8.68 -8.22
CA GLY A 339 -20.41 10.13 -8.38
C GLY A 339 -19.20 10.85 -8.94
N PHE A 340 -18.49 10.22 -9.89
CA PHE A 340 -17.48 10.89 -10.70
C PHE A 340 -18.14 12.06 -11.47
N PRO A 341 -17.48 13.22 -11.69
CA PRO A 341 -18.05 14.38 -12.35
C PRO A 341 -18.76 14.04 -13.67
N GLY A 342 -20.06 14.38 -13.74
CA GLY A 342 -20.90 14.11 -14.90
C GLY A 342 -21.35 12.65 -15.06
N GLU A 343 -21.21 11.79 -14.05
CA GLU A 343 -21.80 10.44 -14.05
C GLU A 343 -23.33 10.53 -13.97
N THR A 344 -24.05 9.98 -14.96
CA THR A 344 -25.52 9.93 -14.94
C THR A 344 -26.03 8.74 -14.09
N GLU A 345 -27.36 8.70 -13.86
CA GLU A 345 -27.99 7.56 -13.17
C GLU A 345 -27.85 6.27 -13.99
N GLU A 346 -28.07 6.35 -15.31
CA GLU A 346 -27.95 5.19 -16.20
C GLU A 346 -26.53 4.61 -16.21
N GLU A 347 -25.52 5.47 -16.07
CA GLU A 347 -24.13 5.05 -16.00
C GLU A 347 -23.78 4.45 -14.64
N PHE A 348 -24.36 4.96 -13.58
CA PHE A 348 -24.27 4.33 -12.26
C PHE A 348 -24.96 2.94 -12.27
N GLU A 349 -26.13 2.80 -12.93
CA GLU A 349 -26.78 1.47 -13.08
C GLU A 349 -25.93 0.50 -13.91
N GLN A 350 -25.15 0.95 -14.88
CA GLN A 350 -24.14 0.11 -15.55
C GLN A 350 -23.08 -0.40 -14.57
N THR A 351 -22.70 0.43 -13.60
CA THR A 351 -21.76 0.01 -12.53
C THR A 351 -22.40 -1.08 -11.65
N ILE A 352 -23.66 -0.93 -11.24
CA ILE A 352 -24.40 -1.96 -10.49
C ILE A 352 -24.49 -3.26 -11.30
N SER A 353 -24.89 -3.16 -12.58
CA SER A 353 -24.98 -4.32 -13.48
C SER A 353 -23.64 -5.04 -13.65
N LEU A 354 -22.51 -4.33 -13.70
CA LEU A 354 -21.18 -4.94 -13.74
C LEU A 354 -20.89 -5.73 -12.47
N ILE A 355 -21.20 -5.16 -11.30
CA ILE A 355 -21.00 -5.81 -9.99
C ILE A 355 -21.83 -7.09 -9.91
N GLU A 356 -23.08 -7.05 -10.33
CA GLU A 356 -23.98 -8.23 -10.36
C GLU A 356 -23.56 -9.28 -11.38
N GLN A 357 -22.90 -8.90 -12.47
CA GLN A 357 -22.39 -9.84 -13.47
C GLN A 357 -21.09 -10.50 -13.04
N VAL A 358 -20.19 -9.74 -12.42
CA VAL A 358 -18.84 -10.21 -12.06
C VAL A 358 -18.86 -11.00 -10.75
N HIS A 359 -19.68 -10.65 -9.76
CA HIS A 359 -19.69 -11.20 -8.41
C HIS A 359 -18.32 -11.07 -7.74
N TYR A 360 -17.99 -9.83 -7.33
CA TYR A 360 -16.75 -9.56 -6.58
C TYR A 360 -16.84 -10.12 -5.16
N ASP A 361 -15.72 -10.63 -4.66
CA ASP A 361 -15.60 -11.05 -3.26
C ASP A 361 -15.72 -9.89 -2.30
N SER A 362 -15.09 -8.78 -2.64
CA SER A 362 -15.30 -7.50 -1.96
C SER A 362 -14.94 -6.32 -2.86
N LEU A 363 -15.54 -5.16 -2.56
CA LEU A 363 -15.22 -3.89 -3.20
C LEU A 363 -14.75 -2.87 -2.18
N PHE A 364 -13.74 -2.10 -2.56
CA PHE A 364 -13.41 -0.84 -1.89
C PHE A 364 -14.18 0.27 -2.60
N THR A 365 -15.18 0.80 -1.91
CA THR A 365 -16.12 1.77 -2.48
C THR A 365 -15.80 3.18 -2.00
N PHE A 366 -15.80 4.13 -2.92
CA PHE A 366 -15.48 5.52 -2.65
C PHE A 366 -16.51 6.43 -3.31
N ILE A 367 -16.89 7.51 -2.61
CA ILE A 367 -17.53 8.65 -3.25
C ILE A 367 -16.40 9.52 -3.83
N PHE A 368 -16.56 9.99 -5.06
CA PHE A 368 -15.58 10.88 -5.69
C PHE A 368 -15.28 12.07 -4.78
N SER A 369 -14.00 12.30 -4.56
CA SER A 369 -13.48 13.45 -3.81
C SER A 369 -12.39 14.13 -4.63
N PRO A 370 -12.54 15.41 -5.02
CA PRO A 370 -11.58 16.11 -5.84
C PRO A 370 -10.23 16.26 -5.14
N ARG A 371 -9.16 15.95 -5.86
CA ARG A 371 -7.77 16.14 -5.39
C ARG A 371 -7.15 17.33 -6.10
N THR A 372 -6.76 18.32 -5.34
CA THR A 372 -6.13 19.54 -5.90
C THR A 372 -4.94 19.17 -6.79
N GLY A 373 -4.88 19.74 -7.99
CA GLY A 373 -3.82 19.48 -8.97
C GLY A 373 -4.13 18.33 -9.93
N THR A 374 -5.23 17.59 -9.72
CA THR A 374 -5.68 16.57 -10.69
C THR A 374 -6.68 17.15 -11.70
N PRO A 375 -6.74 16.63 -12.95
CA PRO A 375 -7.70 17.12 -13.95
C PRO A 375 -9.16 17.04 -13.49
N ALA A 376 -9.54 15.97 -12.79
CA ALA A 376 -10.92 15.79 -12.33
C ALA A 376 -11.35 16.83 -11.27
N ALA A 377 -10.41 17.45 -10.56
CA ALA A 377 -10.73 18.50 -9.58
C ALA A 377 -11.27 19.79 -10.22
N SER A 378 -11.04 19.99 -11.53
CA SER A 378 -11.54 21.14 -12.28
C SER A 378 -12.74 20.81 -13.16
N MET A 379 -13.22 19.56 -13.14
CA MET A 379 -14.41 19.16 -13.88
C MET A 379 -15.68 19.70 -13.19
N GLU A 380 -16.68 20.06 -13.97
CA GLU A 380 -17.99 20.42 -13.44
C GLU A 380 -18.67 19.19 -12.85
N ASP A 381 -19.12 19.31 -11.61
CA ASP A 381 -19.73 18.23 -10.84
C ASP A 381 -21.16 18.62 -10.42
N PRO A 382 -22.15 18.38 -11.28
CA PRO A 382 -23.54 18.79 -11.05
C PRO A 382 -24.27 17.87 -10.06
N THR A 383 -23.70 16.70 -9.70
CA THR A 383 -24.39 15.70 -8.88
C THR A 383 -24.38 16.11 -7.41
N PRO A 384 -25.55 16.31 -6.77
CA PRO A 384 -25.63 16.66 -5.35
C PRO A 384 -25.03 15.58 -4.45
N LYS A 385 -24.54 15.99 -3.29
CA LYS A 385 -23.93 15.08 -2.32
C LYS A 385 -24.91 13.99 -1.84
N GLU A 386 -26.16 14.35 -1.65
CA GLU A 386 -27.25 13.44 -1.24
C GLU A 386 -27.44 12.33 -2.27
N GLU A 387 -27.38 12.66 -3.55
CA GLU A 387 -27.49 11.71 -4.64
C GLU A 387 -26.29 10.76 -4.71
N LYS A 388 -25.08 11.29 -4.51
CA LYS A 388 -23.87 10.45 -4.41
C LYS A 388 -23.95 9.49 -3.23
N ASN A 389 -24.45 9.93 -2.08
CA ASN A 389 -24.65 9.07 -0.91
C ASN A 389 -25.70 7.98 -1.21
N ARG A 390 -26.83 8.33 -1.84
CA ARG A 390 -27.85 7.35 -2.25
C ARG A 390 -27.28 6.25 -3.16
N ARG A 391 -26.51 6.65 -4.17
CA ARG A 391 -25.82 5.69 -5.08
C ARG A 391 -24.83 4.84 -4.33
N PHE A 392 -24.04 5.42 -3.44
CA PHE A 392 -23.06 4.70 -2.61
C PHE A 392 -23.75 3.65 -1.73
N ASP A 393 -24.83 4.00 -1.04
CA ASP A 393 -25.58 3.08 -0.17
C ASP A 393 -26.20 1.94 -0.96
N LYS A 394 -26.77 2.22 -2.15
CA LYS A 394 -27.28 1.21 -3.08
C LYS A 394 -26.18 0.22 -3.48
N LEU A 395 -25.01 0.73 -3.88
CA LEU A 395 -23.88 -0.09 -4.29
C LEU A 395 -23.40 -0.99 -3.14
N CYS A 396 -23.23 -0.44 -1.95
CA CYS A 396 -22.83 -1.21 -0.77
C CYS A 396 -23.83 -2.31 -0.44
N THR A 397 -25.13 -2.04 -0.55
CA THR A 397 -26.20 -3.03 -0.32
C THR A 397 -26.10 -4.19 -1.31
N VAL A 398 -25.91 -3.90 -2.60
CA VAL A 398 -25.75 -4.94 -3.63
C VAL A 398 -24.49 -5.77 -3.39
N GLN A 399 -23.35 -5.13 -3.12
CA GLN A 399 -22.09 -5.83 -2.89
C GLN A 399 -22.15 -6.70 -1.62
N ASN A 400 -22.72 -6.21 -0.52
CA ASN A 400 -22.83 -6.97 0.73
C ASN A 400 -23.60 -8.28 0.52
N ARG A 401 -24.72 -8.21 -0.21
CA ARG A 401 -25.50 -9.42 -0.57
C ARG A 401 -24.69 -10.43 -1.40
N ILE A 402 -23.83 -9.93 -2.32
CA ILE A 402 -22.97 -10.79 -3.14
C ILE A 402 -21.89 -11.42 -2.26
N SER A 403 -21.21 -10.63 -1.43
CA SER A 403 -20.14 -11.09 -0.53
C SER A 403 -20.66 -12.16 0.46
N GLU A 404 -21.84 -11.95 1.02
CA GLU A 404 -22.48 -12.92 1.92
C GLU A 404 -22.69 -14.27 1.25
N LYS A 405 -23.28 -14.30 0.05
CA LYS A 405 -23.48 -15.55 -0.72
C LYS A 405 -22.17 -16.24 -1.07
N ILE A 406 -21.13 -15.47 -1.41
CA ILE A 406 -19.80 -16.02 -1.69
C ILE A 406 -19.22 -16.68 -0.44
N HIS A 407 -19.35 -16.04 0.72
CA HIS A 407 -18.84 -16.58 1.98
C HIS A 407 -19.63 -17.80 2.44
N GLU A 408 -20.96 -17.81 2.30
CA GLU A 408 -21.79 -18.98 2.57
C GLU A 408 -21.35 -20.21 1.77
N ALA A 409 -20.93 -20.03 0.51
CA ALA A 409 -20.46 -21.10 -0.35
C ALA A 409 -19.12 -21.74 0.09
N TYR A 410 -18.44 -21.19 1.10
CA TYR A 410 -17.26 -21.81 1.71
C TYR A 410 -17.59 -22.79 2.84
N VAL A 411 -18.79 -22.71 3.43
CA VAL A 411 -19.20 -23.62 4.52
C VAL A 411 -19.15 -25.07 4.04
N GLY A 412 -18.50 -25.93 4.82
CA GLY A 412 -18.24 -27.34 4.51
C GLY A 412 -16.98 -27.61 3.67
N LYS A 413 -16.29 -26.55 3.16
CA LYS A 413 -15.02 -26.71 2.43
C LYS A 413 -13.84 -26.69 3.38
N THR A 414 -12.82 -27.51 3.10
CA THR A 414 -11.52 -27.44 3.76
C THR A 414 -10.58 -26.57 2.92
N LEU A 415 -10.02 -25.55 3.53
CA LEU A 415 -9.15 -24.56 2.89
C LEU A 415 -7.76 -24.59 3.52
N ARG A 416 -6.71 -24.45 2.70
CA ARG A 416 -5.36 -24.22 3.19
C ARG A 416 -5.24 -22.77 3.66
N CYS A 417 -4.92 -22.57 4.94
CA CYS A 417 -4.86 -21.25 5.57
C CYS A 417 -3.52 -21.02 6.27
N LEU A 418 -2.93 -19.85 6.13
CA LEU A 418 -1.80 -19.41 6.92
C LEU A 418 -2.30 -18.90 8.28
N VAL A 419 -1.90 -19.57 9.36
CA VAL A 419 -2.19 -19.09 10.73
C VAL A 419 -1.30 -17.89 11.03
N ASP A 420 -1.89 -16.72 11.27
CA ASP A 420 -1.17 -15.44 11.28
C ASP A 420 -1.21 -14.67 12.61
N GLY A 421 -2.01 -15.15 13.58
CA GLY A 421 -2.12 -14.49 14.88
C GLY A 421 -3.27 -14.98 15.74
N THR A 422 -3.72 -14.11 16.63
CA THR A 422 -4.84 -14.36 17.56
C THR A 422 -5.85 -13.22 17.55
N ASP A 423 -7.09 -13.53 17.91
CA ASP A 423 -8.17 -12.58 18.16
C ASP A 423 -8.95 -13.06 19.41
N GLY A 424 -8.57 -12.52 20.57
CA GLY A 424 -8.98 -13.06 21.87
C GLY A 424 -8.44 -14.47 22.08
N ASP A 425 -9.33 -15.41 22.41
CA ASP A 425 -8.99 -16.82 22.64
C ASP A 425 -8.93 -17.67 21.35
N LEU A 426 -9.24 -17.06 20.19
CA LEU A 426 -9.22 -17.75 18.90
C LEU A 426 -7.93 -17.42 18.14
N LEU A 427 -7.49 -18.40 17.36
CA LEU A 427 -6.48 -18.17 16.33
C LEU A 427 -7.12 -17.50 15.11
N THR A 428 -6.32 -16.67 14.46
CA THR A 428 -6.63 -16.11 13.14
C THR A 428 -5.79 -16.77 12.07
N ALA A 429 -6.41 -17.01 10.92
CA ALA A 429 -5.72 -17.47 9.73
C ALA A 429 -6.22 -16.75 8.49
N ARG A 430 -5.43 -16.83 7.42
CA ARG A 430 -5.80 -16.31 6.10
C ARG A 430 -5.83 -17.42 5.08
N THR A 431 -6.94 -17.52 4.36
CA THR A 431 -7.02 -18.40 3.20
C THR A 431 -6.06 -17.92 2.09
N GLU A 432 -5.78 -18.74 1.10
CA GLU A 432 -5.03 -18.33 -0.10
C GLU A 432 -5.68 -17.11 -0.79
N GLY A 433 -7.00 -17.00 -0.77
CA GLY A 433 -7.74 -15.83 -1.25
C GLY A 433 -7.74 -14.63 -0.31
N GLY A 434 -7.03 -14.68 0.83
CA GLY A 434 -6.89 -13.56 1.77
C GLY A 434 -8.04 -13.41 2.77
N ARG A 435 -9.04 -14.32 2.82
CA ARG A 435 -10.15 -14.23 3.77
C ARG A 435 -9.73 -14.59 5.18
N LEU A 436 -10.23 -13.81 6.14
CA LEU A 436 -10.02 -14.07 7.56
C LEU A 436 -10.81 -15.31 8.00
N VAL A 437 -10.15 -16.25 8.66
CA VAL A 437 -10.75 -17.39 9.33
C VAL A 437 -10.42 -17.32 10.82
N ARG A 438 -11.41 -17.51 11.69
CA ARG A 438 -11.22 -17.66 13.13
C ARG A 438 -11.51 -19.11 13.52
N PHE A 439 -10.65 -19.70 14.36
CA PHE A 439 -10.80 -21.08 14.78
C PHE A 439 -10.10 -21.31 16.14
N SER A 440 -10.46 -22.41 16.82
CA SER A 440 -9.80 -22.80 18.06
C SER A 440 -8.56 -23.65 17.76
N GLY A 441 -7.45 -23.39 18.45
CA GLY A 441 -6.22 -24.13 18.25
C GLY A 441 -5.11 -23.66 19.20
N ASP A 442 -3.97 -24.36 19.15
CA ASP A 442 -2.80 -24.02 19.93
C ASP A 442 -1.96 -22.92 19.24
N ALA A 443 -1.42 -21.98 20.02
CA ALA A 443 -0.64 -20.87 19.51
C ALA A 443 0.65 -21.28 18.77
N SER A 444 1.15 -22.51 18.97
CA SER A 444 2.30 -23.07 18.22
C SER A 444 2.02 -23.23 16.72
N LEU A 445 0.75 -23.17 16.29
CA LEU A 445 0.36 -23.20 14.87
C LEU A 445 0.64 -21.88 14.16
N ILE A 446 0.87 -20.78 14.86
CA ILE A 446 1.17 -19.48 14.25
C ILE A 446 2.44 -19.59 13.40
N GLY A 447 2.33 -19.15 12.13
CA GLY A 447 3.40 -19.24 11.14
C GLY A 447 3.40 -20.54 10.32
N THR A 448 2.38 -21.39 10.48
CA THR A 448 2.21 -22.61 9.69
C THR A 448 1.00 -22.51 8.75
N PHE A 449 1.01 -23.30 7.69
CA PHE A 449 -0.17 -23.52 6.84
C PHE A 449 -0.95 -24.71 7.34
N GLN A 450 -2.25 -24.52 7.62
CA GLN A 450 -3.12 -25.53 8.16
C GLN A 450 -4.35 -25.77 7.27
N PRO A 451 -4.83 -27.00 7.12
CA PRO A 451 -6.12 -27.28 6.53
C PRO A 451 -7.22 -26.97 7.56
N ILE A 452 -8.10 -26.03 7.24
CA ILE A 452 -9.20 -25.61 8.11
C ILE A 452 -10.51 -25.86 7.39
N THR A 453 -11.42 -26.64 8.00
CA THR A 453 -12.78 -26.86 7.52
C THR A 453 -13.66 -25.72 7.98
N ILE A 454 -14.30 -25.03 7.03
CA ILE A 454 -15.14 -23.86 7.31
C ILE A 454 -16.51 -24.34 7.86
N THR A 455 -16.86 -23.89 9.04
CA THR A 455 -18.10 -24.26 9.75
C THR A 455 -19.14 -23.14 9.76
N GLY A 456 -18.74 -21.92 9.44
CA GLY A 456 -19.64 -20.77 9.40
C GLY A 456 -19.05 -19.58 8.66
N SER A 457 -19.90 -18.62 8.32
CA SER A 457 -19.52 -17.41 7.60
C SER A 457 -20.30 -16.19 8.05
N THR A 458 -19.69 -15.03 7.86
CA THR A 458 -20.30 -13.70 7.90
C THR A 458 -19.99 -12.98 6.59
N THR A 459 -20.51 -11.78 6.40
CA THR A 459 -20.16 -10.96 5.22
C THR A 459 -18.64 -10.69 5.12
N TRP A 460 -17.90 -10.72 6.26
CA TRP A 460 -16.50 -10.28 6.31
C TRP A 460 -15.49 -11.34 6.76
N SER A 461 -15.93 -12.42 7.32
CA SER A 461 -15.06 -13.46 7.88
C SER A 461 -15.69 -14.83 7.88
N LEU A 462 -14.83 -15.83 8.04
CA LEU A 462 -15.20 -17.25 8.15
C LEU A 462 -14.87 -17.74 9.56
N THR A 463 -15.57 -18.77 9.99
CA THR A 463 -15.21 -19.57 11.17
C THR A 463 -14.92 -21.00 10.72
N GLY A 464 -14.03 -21.71 11.42
CA GLY A 464 -13.68 -23.07 11.03
C GLY A 464 -13.09 -23.87 12.19
N GLU A 465 -12.74 -25.11 11.84
CA GLU A 465 -12.11 -26.08 12.74
C GLU A 465 -10.93 -26.74 12.03
N LEU A 466 -9.88 -27.07 12.80
CA LEU A 466 -8.76 -27.88 12.28
C LEU A 466 -9.27 -29.24 11.82
N GLN A 467 -8.71 -29.70 10.70
CA GLN A 467 -9.06 -31.02 10.17
C GLN A 467 -8.40 -32.12 11.00
#